data_57133e5056df6fcce16a8ad61a0a696c
#
_entry.id   57133e5056df6fcce16a8ad61a0a696c
#
_cell.length_a   1.000
_cell.length_b   1.000
_cell.length_c   1.000
_cell.angle_alpha   90.00
_cell.angle_beta   90.00
_cell.angle_gamma   90.00
#
_symmetry.space_group_name_H-M   'P 1'
#
loop_
_entity.id
_entity.type
_entity.pdbx_description
1 polymer ?
#
loop_
_entity_poly.entity_id
_entity_poly.type
_entity_poly.pdbx_seq_one_letter_code
_entity_poly.pdbx_strand_id
1 'polypeptide(L)'
;FVEVAGKGIAGMVNHNHILVGSASFTNSGKEDADLNKSKVFISINNSPKGYFEIKKEYRKGLKNLLNQLKKTIQIHLLTGDGEGEKGYLEKLFPQAKNLRFNQTPEQKLNYINQLNLAGYKTLMIGDGLNDAGALQAANVGISISDDVYTFSPACDVIMDSKAFEKLNAMIDFSKQSMKVVKFSLVLSIMYNLVGLFFAVQGLLSPLFAALLMPLSSVTVVGFVVLM
;
A
#
# COMPACT_ATOMS: atom_id res chain seq x y z
N PHE A 1 27.20 -1.12 22.67
CA PHE A 1 26.95 -2.31 21.83
C PHE A 1 27.50 -2.10 20.43
N VAL A 2 27.82 -3.20 19.75
CA VAL A 2 28.29 -3.23 18.37
C VAL A 2 27.33 -4.09 17.57
N GLU A 3 26.83 -3.55 16.46
CA GLU A 3 26.02 -4.30 15.50
C GLU A 3 26.91 -4.94 14.43
N VAL A 4 26.70 -6.21 14.18
CA VAL A 4 27.33 -6.95 13.08
C VAL A 4 26.24 -7.21 12.03
N ALA A 5 26.32 -6.48 10.93
CA ALA A 5 25.31 -6.52 9.87
C ALA A 5 24.99 -7.96 9.41
N GLY A 6 23.71 -8.33 9.37
CA GLY A 6 23.25 -9.67 8.98
C GLY A 6 23.54 -10.80 9.97
N LYS A 7 24.16 -10.51 11.13
CA LYS A 7 24.49 -11.53 12.14
C LYS A 7 23.83 -11.27 13.49
N GLY A 8 23.91 -10.04 14.02
CA GLY A 8 23.32 -9.71 15.31
C GLY A 8 24.03 -8.57 16.03
N ILE A 9 23.80 -8.48 17.32
CA ILE A 9 24.31 -7.43 18.22
C ILE A 9 25.15 -8.06 19.30
N ALA A 10 26.31 -7.45 19.59
CA ALA A 10 27.19 -7.78 20.72
C ALA A 10 27.26 -6.61 21.69
N GLY A 11 27.26 -6.88 22.99
CA GLY A 11 27.38 -5.83 24.00
C GLY A 11 27.81 -6.36 25.37
N MET A 12 28.18 -5.45 26.28
CA MET A 12 28.41 -5.76 27.67
C MET A 12 27.36 -5.15 28.57
N VAL A 13 26.75 -5.98 29.43
CA VAL A 13 25.76 -5.57 30.45
C VAL A 13 26.16 -6.20 31.76
N ASN A 14 26.36 -5.39 32.81
CA ASN A 14 26.76 -5.85 34.14
C ASN A 14 27.96 -6.81 34.10
N HIS A 15 29.01 -6.43 33.37
CA HIS A 15 30.25 -7.23 33.17
C HIS A 15 30.04 -8.57 32.44
N ASN A 16 28.89 -8.84 31.90
CA ASN A 16 28.63 -9.99 31.05
C ASN A 16 28.66 -9.63 29.58
N HIS A 17 29.39 -10.44 28.80
CA HIS A 17 29.37 -10.31 27.34
C HIS A 17 28.12 -10.99 26.76
N ILE A 18 27.27 -10.22 26.12
CA ILE A 18 26.00 -10.70 25.59
C ILE A 18 26.01 -10.63 24.06
N LEU A 19 25.66 -11.74 23.43
CA LEU A 19 25.43 -11.85 21.98
C LEU A 19 23.96 -12.17 21.74
N VAL A 20 23.36 -11.44 20.80
CA VAL A 20 21.96 -11.63 20.38
C VAL A 20 21.93 -11.64 18.86
N GLY A 21 21.44 -12.71 18.23
CA GLY A 21 21.42 -12.81 16.77
C GLY A 21 21.23 -14.21 16.22
N SER A 22 21.85 -14.51 15.08
CA SER A 22 21.79 -15.82 14.44
C SER A 22 22.44 -16.92 15.30
N ALA A 23 22.07 -18.17 15.09
CA ALA A 23 22.65 -19.31 15.81
C ALA A 23 24.16 -19.38 15.64
N SER A 24 24.68 -19.12 14.46
CA SER A 24 26.10 -19.08 14.14
C SER A 24 26.83 -17.96 14.88
N PHE A 25 26.23 -16.79 15.03
CA PHE A 25 26.80 -15.64 15.72
C PHE A 25 26.90 -15.85 17.25
N THR A 26 25.92 -16.54 17.81
CA THR A 26 25.81 -16.79 19.26
C THR A 26 26.42 -18.11 19.70
N ASN A 27 27.07 -18.86 18.81
CA ASN A 27 27.58 -20.22 19.05
C ASN A 27 26.52 -21.19 19.62
N SER A 28 25.26 -21.00 19.25
CA SER A 28 24.13 -21.78 19.80
C SER A 28 23.88 -23.12 19.08
N GLY A 29 24.83 -23.60 18.27
CA GLY A 29 24.70 -24.85 17.52
C GLY A 29 24.06 -24.70 16.16
N LYS A 30 23.71 -25.83 15.51
CA LYS A 30 23.02 -25.80 14.21
C LYS A 30 21.62 -25.19 14.39
N GLU A 31 21.27 -24.27 13.51
CA GLU A 31 19.87 -23.86 13.36
C GLU A 31 19.05 -25.12 13.14
N ASP A 32 18.08 -25.37 14.03
CA ASP A 32 17.02 -26.32 13.72
C ASP A 32 16.45 -25.94 12.36
N ALA A 33 16.44 -26.89 11.45
CA ALA A 33 15.99 -26.71 10.05
C ALA A 33 14.49 -26.41 9.92
N ASP A 34 13.86 -25.88 10.96
CA ASP A 34 12.50 -25.37 10.90
C ASP A 34 12.55 -23.98 10.23
N LEU A 35 12.71 -24.01 8.90
CA LEU A 35 12.76 -22.85 7.99
C LEU A 35 11.56 -21.89 8.15
N ASN A 36 10.56 -22.30 8.93
CA ASN A 36 9.29 -21.60 9.08
C ASN A 36 9.26 -20.61 10.26
N LYS A 37 10.32 -20.52 11.08
CA LYS A 37 10.31 -19.70 12.29
C LYS A 37 11.54 -18.84 12.38
N SER A 38 11.38 -17.54 12.47
CA SER A 38 12.47 -16.63 12.78
C SER A 38 12.84 -16.75 14.24
N LYS A 39 14.06 -17.27 14.52
CA LYS A 39 14.60 -17.43 15.87
C LYS A 39 15.73 -16.43 16.08
N VAL A 40 15.76 -15.77 17.23
CA VAL A 40 16.86 -14.93 17.68
C VAL A 40 17.49 -15.58 18.90
N PHE A 41 18.73 -16.01 18.76
CA PHE A 41 19.47 -16.72 19.81
C PHE A 41 20.15 -15.72 20.74
N ILE A 42 20.36 -16.15 21.99
CA ILE A 42 21.07 -15.38 23.02
C ILE A 42 22.19 -16.23 23.62
N SER A 43 23.34 -15.62 23.72
CA SER A 43 24.50 -16.18 24.43
C SER A 43 25.03 -15.17 25.46
N ILE A 44 25.37 -15.65 26.63
CA ILE A 44 25.97 -14.87 27.73
C ILE A 44 27.29 -15.50 28.07
N ASN A 45 28.40 -14.72 28.00
CA ASN A 45 29.76 -15.17 28.23
C ASN A 45 30.09 -16.43 27.43
N ASN A 46 29.77 -16.43 26.13
CA ASN A 46 29.93 -17.54 25.19
C ASN A 46 29.12 -18.81 25.53
N SER A 47 28.22 -18.75 26.52
CA SER A 47 27.32 -19.84 26.86
C SER A 47 25.93 -19.58 26.24
N PRO A 48 25.42 -20.41 25.32
CA PRO A 48 24.07 -20.30 24.78
C PRO A 48 23.04 -20.39 25.92
N LYS A 49 22.07 -19.48 25.93
CA LYS A 49 21.01 -19.44 26.93
C LYS A 49 19.64 -19.83 26.39
N GLY A 50 19.45 -19.78 25.09
CA GLY A 50 18.21 -20.10 24.42
C GLY A 50 17.93 -19.18 23.24
N TYR A 51 16.69 -19.13 22.83
CA TYR A 51 16.24 -18.29 21.72
C TYR A 51 14.85 -17.71 21.97
N PHE A 52 14.57 -16.59 21.32
CA PHE A 52 13.24 -16.08 21.16
C PHE A 52 12.70 -16.48 19.78
N GLU A 53 11.49 -16.98 19.74
CA GLU A 53 10.76 -17.23 18.51
C GLU A 53 9.97 -15.97 18.15
N ILE A 54 10.31 -15.36 17.01
CA ILE A 54 9.61 -14.19 16.48
C ILE A 54 8.47 -14.69 15.62
N LYS A 55 7.23 -14.45 16.07
CA LYS A 55 6.05 -14.69 15.28
C LYS A 55 5.69 -13.41 14.52
N LYS A 56 5.52 -13.53 13.23
CA LYS A 56 4.98 -12.42 12.43
C LYS A 56 3.50 -12.25 12.72
N GLU A 57 3.12 -11.06 13.09
CA GLU A 57 1.73 -10.70 13.29
C GLU A 57 1.27 -9.85 12.10
N TYR A 58 0.26 -10.35 11.40
CA TYR A 58 -0.35 -9.62 10.30
C TYR A 58 -1.30 -8.56 10.84
N ARG A 59 -1.38 -7.43 10.15
CA ARG A 59 -2.27 -6.31 10.54
C ARG A 59 -3.70 -6.81 10.73
N LYS A 60 -4.36 -6.32 11.79
CA LYS A 60 -5.77 -6.60 12.04
C LYS A 60 -6.59 -6.23 10.80
N GLY A 61 -7.63 -7.01 10.50
CA GLY A 61 -8.49 -6.75 9.35
C GLY A 61 -7.96 -7.18 7.98
N LEU A 62 -6.67 -7.55 7.84
CA LEU A 62 -6.08 -7.95 6.55
C LEU A 62 -6.93 -9.02 5.83
N LYS A 63 -7.32 -10.07 6.53
CA LYS A 63 -8.14 -11.16 5.95
C LYS A 63 -9.48 -10.66 5.41
N ASN A 64 -10.16 -9.78 6.15
CA ASN A 64 -11.44 -9.20 5.74
C ASN A 64 -11.26 -8.29 4.53
N LEU A 65 -10.22 -7.44 4.56
CA LEU A 65 -9.86 -6.56 3.45
C LEU A 65 -9.58 -7.36 2.16
N LEU A 66 -8.73 -8.39 2.23
CA LEU A 66 -8.44 -9.25 1.09
C LEU A 66 -9.70 -9.94 0.56
N ASN A 67 -10.60 -10.39 1.44
CA ASN A 67 -11.87 -11.00 1.05
C ASN A 67 -12.81 -10.05 0.31
N GLN A 68 -12.76 -8.76 0.61
CA GLN A 68 -13.52 -7.73 -0.09
C GLN A 68 -12.87 -7.40 -1.44
N LEU A 69 -11.57 -7.13 -1.45
CA LEU A 69 -10.83 -6.70 -2.63
C LEU A 69 -10.77 -7.78 -3.73
N LYS A 70 -10.60 -9.06 -3.36
CA LYS A 70 -10.52 -10.17 -4.34
C LYS A 70 -11.73 -10.32 -5.26
N LYS A 71 -12.86 -9.69 -4.91
CA LYS A 71 -14.09 -9.72 -5.73
C LYS A 71 -14.00 -8.79 -6.94
N THR A 72 -13.16 -7.76 -6.86
CA THR A 72 -13.12 -6.66 -7.83
C THR A 72 -11.76 -6.45 -8.47
N ILE A 73 -10.67 -6.91 -7.83
CA ILE A 73 -9.30 -6.72 -8.29
C ILE A 73 -8.48 -7.99 -8.14
N GLN A 74 -7.43 -8.12 -8.93
CA GLN A 74 -6.41 -9.15 -8.75
C GLN A 74 -5.43 -8.72 -7.66
N ILE A 75 -5.11 -9.63 -6.74
CA ILE A 75 -4.23 -9.35 -5.61
C ILE A 75 -2.93 -10.11 -5.81
N HIS A 76 -1.82 -9.40 -5.65
CA HIS A 76 -0.47 -9.91 -5.73
C HIS A 76 0.25 -9.64 -4.42
N LEU A 77 1.12 -10.54 -3.98
CA LEU A 77 2.01 -10.34 -2.84
C LEU A 77 3.46 -10.38 -3.30
N LEU A 78 4.20 -9.33 -2.97
CA LEU A 78 5.64 -9.22 -3.20
C LEU A 78 6.32 -9.05 -1.85
N THR A 79 7.07 -10.05 -1.40
CA THR A 79 7.76 -10.00 -0.11
C THR A 79 9.26 -10.28 -0.26
N GLY A 80 10.09 -9.54 0.49
CA GLY A 80 11.51 -9.84 0.65
C GLY A 80 11.79 -11.07 1.51
N ASP A 81 10.78 -11.53 2.25
CA ASP A 81 10.90 -12.70 3.12
C ASP A 81 10.96 -14.01 2.32
N GLY A 82 11.55 -15.03 2.94
CA GLY A 82 11.59 -16.38 2.43
C GLY A 82 10.23 -17.08 2.46
N GLU A 83 10.18 -18.31 1.94
CA GLU A 83 8.96 -19.12 1.80
C GLU A 83 8.42 -19.70 3.13
N GLY A 84 9.00 -19.36 4.28
CA GLY A 84 8.64 -19.93 5.58
C GLY A 84 7.16 -19.86 5.94
N GLU A 85 6.45 -18.83 5.50
CA GLU A 85 5.01 -18.67 5.74
C GLU A 85 4.14 -18.96 4.52
N LYS A 86 4.69 -19.56 3.47
CA LYS A 86 4.02 -19.82 2.21
C LYS A 86 2.67 -20.51 2.39
N GLY A 87 2.61 -21.57 3.18
CA GLY A 87 1.37 -22.32 3.41
C GLY A 87 0.26 -21.51 4.11
N TYR A 88 0.63 -20.52 4.92
CA TYR A 88 -0.33 -19.59 5.50
C TYR A 88 -0.79 -18.55 4.47
N LEU A 89 0.16 -17.98 3.73
CA LEU A 89 -0.11 -16.96 2.72
C LEU A 89 -0.94 -17.51 1.54
N GLU A 90 -0.69 -18.74 1.13
CA GLU A 90 -1.51 -19.40 0.10
C GLU A 90 -2.99 -19.55 0.50
N LYS A 91 -3.26 -19.75 1.80
CA LYS A 91 -4.65 -19.79 2.32
C LYS A 91 -5.28 -18.39 2.37
N LEU A 92 -4.47 -17.35 2.53
CA LEU A 92 -4.92 -15.97 2.64
C LEU A 92 -5.14 -15.35 1.27
N PHE A 93 -4.27 -15.65 0.30
CA PHE A 93 -4.32 -15.12 -1.06
C PHE A 93 -4.93 -16.17 -2.01
N PRO A 94 -5.98 -15.82 -2.76
CA PRO A 94 -6.76 -16.79 -3.55
C PRO A 94 -6.03 -17.35 -4.78
N GLN A 95 -4.90 -16.73 -5.16
CA GLN A 95 -4.13 -17.12 -6.35
C GLN A 95 -2.65 -17.25 -5.99
N ALA A 96 -2.23 -18.46 -5.64
CA ALA A 96 -0.84 -18.74 -5.25
C ALA A 96 0.20 -18.30 -6.30
N LYS A 97 -0.15 -18.30 -7.59
CA LYS A 97 0.73 -17.80 -8.66
C LYS A 97 1.12 -16.33 -8.54
N ASN A 98 0.37 -15.55 -7.78
CA ASN A 98 0.63 -14.13 -7.56
C ASN A 98 1.47 -13.88 -6.28
N LEU A 99 1.93 -14.94 -5.60
CA LEU A 99 2.82 -14.86 -4.44
C LEU A 99 4.27 -14.93 -4.92
N ARG A 100 5.06 -13.90 -4.59
CA ARG A 100 6.48 -13.81 -4.91
C ARG A 100 7.27 -13.56 -3.64
N PHE A 101 8.14 -14.51 -3.32
CA PHE A 101 9.02 -14.48 -2.14
C PHE A 101 10.43 -14.07 -2.54
N ASN A 102 11.27 -13.74 -1.55
CA ASN A 102 12.68 -13.36 -1.71
C ASN A 102 12.87 -12.20 -2.73
N GLN A 103 11.94 -11.27 -2.79
CA GLN A 103 11.99 -10.16 -3.74
C GLN A 103 12.85 -9.02 -3.22
N THR A 104 13.87 -8.64 -3.98
CA THR A 104 14.62 -7.41 -3.75
C THR A 104 13.77 -6.17 -4.10
N PRO A 105 14.11 -4.97 -3.62
CA PRO A 105 13.43 -3.72 -4.02
C PRO A 105 13.38 -3.53 -5.53
N GLU A 106 14.47 -3.86 -6.24
CA GLU A 106 14.55 -3.78 -7.70
C GLU A 106 13.62 -4.78 -8.39
N GLN A 107 13.52 -6.01 -7.88
CA GLN A 107 12.61 -7.01 -8.43
C GLN A 107 11.13 -6.61 -8.24
N LYS A 108 10.78 -5.99 -7.11
CA LYS A 108 9.44 -5.43 -6.88
C LYS A 108 9.13 -4.32 -7.88
N LEU A 109 10.07 -3.38 -8.07
CA LEU A 109 9.95 -2.31 -9.08
C LEU A 109 9.74 -2.89 -10.49
N ASN A 110 10.59 -3.82 -10.90
CA ASN A 110 10.52 -4.44 -12.22
C ASN A 110 9.20 -5.18 -12.43
N TYR A 111 8.67 -5.82 -11.39
CA TYR A 111 7.37 -6.49 -11.46
C TYR A 111 6.21 -5.51 -11.69
N ILE A 112 6.20 -4.38 -10.99
CA ILE A 112 5.20 -3.32 -11.20
C ILE A 112 5.28 -2.78 -12.62
N ASN A 113 6.50 -2.52 -13.13
CA ASN A 113 6.71 -2.05 -14.49
C ASN A 113 6.20 -3.07 -15.53
N GLN A 114 6.42 -4.36 -15.32
CA GLN A 114 5.89 -5.42 -16.19
C GLN A 114 4.36 -5.42 -16.24
N LEU A 115 3.70 -5.25 -15.10
CA LEU A 115 2.24 -5.15 -15.04
C LEU A 115 1.72 -3.92 -15.79
N ASN A 116 2.38 -2.77 -15.60
CA ASN A 116 2.02 -1.53 -16.28
C ASN A 116 2.19 -1.65 -17.81
N LEU A 117 3.30 -2.24 -18.27
CA LEU A 117 3.55 -2.51 -19.70
C LEU A 117 2.53 -3.49 -20.30
N ALA A 118 2.05 -4.44 -19.50
CA ALA A 118 0.96 -5.35 -19.89
C ALA A 118 -0.43 -4.69 -19.91
N GLY A 119 -0.52 -3.38 -19.64
CA GLY A 119 -1.76 -2.60 -19.67
C GLY A 119 -2.60 -2.65 -18.39
N TYR A 120 -2.10 -3.30 -17.33
CA TYR A 120 -2.80 -3.29 -16.03
C TYR A 120 -2.67 -1.94 -15.34
N LYS A 121 -3.71 -1.56 -14.60
CA LYS A 121 -3.65 -0.44 -13.66
C LYS A 121 -3.30 -0.97 -12.28
N THR A 122 -2.16 -0.52 -11.76
CA THR A 122 -1.57 -1.05 -10.53
C THR A 122 -1.79 -0.12 -9.35
N LEU A 123 -2.16 -0.72 -8.22
CA LEU A 123 -2.16 -0.09 -6.89
C LEU A 123 -1.11 -0.84 -6.06
N MET A 124 -0.04 -0.16 -5.65
CA MET A 124 0.98 -0.71 -4.77
C MET A 124 0.76 -0.23 -3.34
N ILE A 125 0.87 -1.15 -2.39
CA ILE A 125 0.81 -0.84 -0.96
C ILE A 125 2.08 -1.36 -0.32
N GLY A 126 2.80 -0.53 0.40
CA GLY A 126 4.06 -0.88 1.05
C GLY A 126 4.36 -0.05 2.30
N ASP A 127 5.51 -0.29 2.92
CA ASP A 127 5.98 0.47 4.09
C ASP A 127 6.69 1.79 3.71
N GLY A 128 7.00 1.96 2.44
CA GLY A 128 7.60 3.18 1.88
C GLY A 128 9.12 3.24 1.93
N LEU A 129 9.80 2.53 2.81
CA LEU A 129 11.26 2.57 2.91
C LEU A 129 11.92 1.69 1.85
N ASN A 130 11.62 0.41 1.88
CA ASN A 130 12.18 -0.57 0.93
C ASN A 130 11.40 -0.63 -0.39
N ASP A 131 10.19 -0.13 -0.40
CA ASP A 131 9.27 -0.23 -1.52
C ASP A 131 9.13 1.09 -2.31
N ALA A 132 9.91 2.14 -1.99
CA ALA A 132 9.79 3.47 -2.57
C ALA A 132 9.78 3.47 -4.11
N GLY A 133 10.70 2.73 -4.75
CA GLY A 133 10.75 2.60 -6.21
C GLY A 133 9.51 1.93 -6.81
N ALA A 134 9.01 0.86 -6.18
CA ALA A 134 7.81 0.16 -6.62
C ALA A 134 6.54 0.98 -6.38
N LEU A 135 6.47 1.73 -5.27
CA LEU A 135 5.37 2.65 -4.97
C LEU A 135 5.28 3.77 -6.01
N GLN A 136 6.42 4.38 -6.36
CA GLN A 136 6.49 5.43 -7.36
C GLN A 136 6.18 4.94 -8.78
N ALA A 137 6.54 3.71 -9.11
CA ALA A 137 6.28 3.13 -10.42
C ALA A 137 4.83 2.67 -10.62
N ALA A 138 4.09 2.43 -9.54
CA ALA A 138 2.68 2.07 -9.61
C ALA A 138 1.81 3.23 -10.13
N ASN A 139 0.63 2.93 -10.70
CA ASN A 139 -0.33 3.98 -11.05
C ASN A 139 -0.87 4.72 -9.83
N VAL A 140 -0.93 4.03 -8.69
CA VAL A 140 -1.19 4.61 -7.37
C VAL A 140 -0.33 3.88 -6.35
N GLY A 141 0.53 4.62 -5.65
CA GLY A 141 1.36 4.13 -4.55
C GLY A 141 0.79 4.57 -3.20
N ILE A 142 0.51 3.62 -2.30
CA ILE A 142 0.06 3.88 -0.93
C ILE A 142 1.13 3.40 0.03
N SER A 143 1.68 4.31 0.81
CA SER A 143 2.55 3.96 1.93
C SER A 143 1.75 3.87 3.22
N ILE A 144 1.96 2.79 3.98
CA ILE A 144 1.37 2.61 5.31
C ILE A 144 2.45 2.87 6.35
N SER A 145 2.22 3.89 7.20
CA SER A 145 3.14 4.28 8.25
C SER A 145 2.44 4.33 9.61
N ASP A 146 3.18 4.01 10.66
CA ASP A 146 2.74 4.22 12.04
C ASP A 146 2.96 5.67 12.48
N ASP A 147 3.87 6.38 11.80
CA ASP A 147 4.11 7.81 11.99
C ASP A 147 4.11 8.53 10.63
N VAL A 148 2.97 9.16 10.32
CA VAL A 148 2.74 9.89 9.08
C VAL A 148 3.53 11.19 8.96
N TYR A 149 4.06 11.71 10.08
CA TYR A 149 4.73 13.02 10.12
C TYR A 149 6.22 12.95 9.81
N THR A 150 6.86 11.80 10.06
CA THR A 150 8.31 11.62 9.85
C THR A 150 8.67 11.03 8.49
N PHE A 151 7.67 10.74 7.69
CA PHE A 151 7.86 10.04 6.42
C PHE A 151 7.93 11.01 5.23
N SER A 152 9.00 10.89 4.40
CA SER A 152 9.12 11.60 3.12
C SER A 152 8.81 10.64 1.97
N PRO A 153 7.60 10.68 1.42
CA PRO A 153 7.14 9.59 0.56
C PRO A 153 7.53 9.77 -0.90
N ALA A 154 7.96 8.68 -1.50
CA ALA A 154 7.86 8.46 -2.94
C ALA A 154 6.53 7.72 -3.23
N CYS A 155 5.39 8.27 -2.81
CA CYS A 155 4.07 7.66 -2.97
C CYS A 155 2.98 8.73 -3.13
N ASP A 156 1.81 8.35 -3.65
CA ASP A 156 0.68 9.25 -3.87
C ASP A 156 -0.17 9.45 -2.62
N VAL A 157 -0.20 8.45 -1.74
CA VAL A 157 -1.03 8.43 -0.53
C VAL A 157 -0.24 7.89 0.66
N ILE A 158 -0.33 8.58 1.80
CA ILE A 158 0.14 8.08 3.09
C ILE A 158 -1.08 7.70 3.91
N MET A 159 -1.08 6.48 4.43
CA MET A 159 -2.16 5.95 5.26
C MET A 159 -1.63 5.59 6.65
N ASP A 160 -2.31 6.05 7.69
CA ASP A 160 -2.05 5.58 9.06
C ASP A 160 -2.36 4.08 9.13
N SER A 161 -1.46 3.32 9.74
CA SER A 161 -1.61 1.88 9.92
C SER A 161 -2.91 1.49 10.63
N LYS A 162 -3.41 2.33 11.54
CA LYS A 162 -4.69 2.15 12.24
C LYS A 162 -5.90 2.28 11.31
N ALA A 163 -5.73 2.97 10.18
CA ALA A 163 -6.79 3.16 9.18
C ALA A 163 -6.79 2.07 8.09
N PHE A 164 -5.90 1.09 8.18
CA PHE A 164 -5.71 0.05 7.14
C PHE A 164 -7.01 -0.69 6.78
N GLU A 165 -7.87 -0.98 7.73
CA GLU A 165 -9.15 -1.64 7.49
C GLU A 165 -10.10 -0.80 6.62
N LYS A 166 -9.90 0.53 6.57
CA LYS A 166 -10.73 1.46 5.78
C LYS A 166 -10.29 1.58 4.32
N LEU A 167 -9.23 0.87 3.90
CA LEU A 167 -8.70 0.95 2.53
C LEU A 167 -9.78 0.69 1.46
N ASN A 168 -10.61 -0.33 1.66
CA ASN A 168 -11.70 -0.62 0.70
C ASN A 168 -12.72 0.53 0.64
N ALA A 169 -13.10 1.09 1.79
CA ALA A 169 -13.99 2.25 1.84
C ALA A 169 -13.39 3.48 1.15
N MET A 170 -12.07 3.71 1.29
CA MET A 170 -11.35 4.77 0.58
C MET A 170 -11.39 4.56 -0.94
N ILE A 171 -11.16 3.34 -1.42
CA ILE A 171 -11.24 3.01 -2.85
C ILE A 171 -12.67 3.24 -3.38
N ASP A 172 -13.68 2.80 -2.65
CA ASP A 172 -15.07 2.97 -3.05
C ASP A 172 -15.50 4.45 -3.03
N PHE A 173 -15.08 5.21 -2.03
CA PHE A 173 -15.27 6.66 -1.98
C PHE A 173 -14.63 7.36 -3.18
N SER A 174 -13.38 7.01 -3.52
CA SER A 174 -12.70 7.58 -4.69
C SER A 174 -13.45 7.29 -6.01
N LYS A 175 -14.01 6.07 -6.15
CA LYS A 175 -14.85 5.73 -7.32
C LYS A 175 -16.13 6.53 -7.37
N GLN A 176 -16.79 6.75 -6.22
CA GLN A 176 -18.01 7.56 -6.14
C GLN A 176 -17.72 9.03 -6.46
N SER A 177 -16.68 9.61 -5.86
CA SER A 177 -16.24 10.97 -6.16
C SER A 177 -15.95 11.17 -7.65
N MET A 178 -15.29 10.21 -8.30
CA MET A 178 -15.03 10.26 -9.73
C MET A 178 -16.33 10.22 -10.57
N LYS A 179 -17.38 9.50 -10.13
CA LYS A 179 -18.69 9.54 -10.79
C LYS A 179 -19.33 10.92 -10.69
N VAL A 180 -19.27 11.54 -9.50
CA VAL A 180 -19.80 12.90 -9.29
C VAL A 180 -19.10 13.90 -10.20
N VAL A 181 -17.75 13.86 -10.26
CA VAL A 181 -16.95 14.71 -11.14
C VAL A 181 -17.34 14.52 -12.62
N LYS A 182 -17.44 13.28 -13.10
CA LYS A 182 -17.85 13.00 -14.49
C LYS A 182 -19.24 13.54 -14.79
N PHE A 183 -20.19 13.38 -13.87
CA PHE A 183 -21.54 13.83 -14.06
C PHE A 183 -21.64 15.36 -14.05
N SER A 184 -20.90 16.05 -13.18
CA SER A 184 -20.83 17.51 -13.17
C SER A 184 -20.25 18.08 -14.46
N LEU A 185 -19.24 17.43 -15.04
CA LEU A 185 -18.68 17.80 -16.35
C LEU A 185 -19.71 17.63 -17.48
N VAL A 186 -20.44 16.51 -17.52
CA VAL A 186 -21.50 16.30 -18.51
C VAL A 186 -22.58 17.36 -18.37
N LEU A 187 -23.00 17.66 -17.16
CA LEU A 187 -23.99 18.71 -16.88
C LEU A 187 -23.52 20.09 -17.39
N SER A 188 -22.26 20.45 -17.12
CA SER A 188 -21.67 21.71 -17.62
C SER A 188 -21.62 21.77 -19.15
N ILE A 189 -21.22 20.66 -19.80
CA ILE A 189 -21.23 20.59 -21.29
C ILE A 189 -22.63 20.74 -21.84
N MET A 190 -23.65 20.13 -21.24
CA MET A 190 -25.02 20.27 -21.68
C MET A 190 -25.51 21.73 -21.61
N TYR A 191 -25.21 22.44 -20.50
CA TYR A 191 -25.52 23.87 -20.39
C TYR A 191 -24.88 24.68 -21.51
N ASN A 192 -23.58 24.42 -21.80
CA ASN A 192 -22.87 25.13 -22.85
C ASN A 192 -23.44 24.83 -24.25
N LEU A 193 -23.79 23.58 -24.53
CA LEU A 193 -24.39 23.18 -25.82
C LEU A 193 -25.78 23.84 -26.01
N VAL A 194 -26.61 23.87 -24.98
CA VAL A 194 -27.93 24.55 -25.04
C VAL A 194 -27.73 26.06 -25.27
N GLY A 195 -26.83 26.69 -24.52
CA GLY A 195 -26.51 28.11 -24.71
C GLY A 195 -26.04 28.42 -26.14
N LEU A 196 -25.12 27.59 -26.66
CA LEU A 196 -24.58 27.73 -28.01
C LEU A 196 -25.68 27.54 -29.09
N PHE A 197 -26.57 26.57 -28.90
CA PHE A 197 -27.71 26.35 -29.82
C PHE A 197 -28.58 27.59 -29.96
N PHE A 198 -28.98 28.25 -28.86
CA PHE A 198 -29.74 29.48 -28.91
C PHE A 198 -28.95 30.68 -29.42
N ALA A 199 -27.65 30.74 -29.13
CA ALA A 199 -26.75 31.80 -29.61
C ALA A 199 -26.64 31.79 -31.15
N VAL A 200 -26.43 30.63 -31.75
CA VAL A 200 -26.27 30.46 -33.21
C VAL A 200 -27.54 30.86 -33.96
N GLN A 201 -28.70 30.64 -33.34
CA GLN A 201 -29.99 31.04 -33.93
C GLN A 201 -30.32 32.52 -33.73
N GLY A 202 -29.46 33.30 -33.08
CA GLY A 202 -29.73 34.71 -32.78
C GLY A 202 -30.82 34.93 -31.73
N LEU A 203 -31.27 33.88 -31.04
CA LEU A 203 -32.32 33.93 -30.03
C LEU A 203 -31.81 34.27 -28.63
N LEU A 204 -30.48 34.31 -28.42
CA LEU A 204 -29.88 34.60 -27.13
C LEU A 204 -29.70 36.12 -26.97
N SER A 205 -30.59 36.75 -26.19
CA SER A 205 -30.37 38.16 -25.83
C SER A 205 -29.20 38.28 -24.81
N PRO A 206 -28.50 39.45 -24.76
CA PRO A 206 -27.41 39.68 -23.80
C PRO A 206 -27.85 39.46 -22.36
N LEU A 207 -29.09 39.80 -22.01
CA LEU A 207 -29.62 39.60 -20.66
C LEU A 207 -29.77 38.11 -20.32
N PHE A 208 -30.28 37.27 -21.23
CA PHE A 208 -30.39 35.85 -21.02
C PHE A 208 -29.00 35.18 -20.93
N ALA A 209 -28.04 35.60 -21.74
CA ALA A 209 -26.66 35.12 -21.65
C ALA A 209 -26.04 35.43 -20.28
N ALA A 210 -26.23 36.64 -19.77
CA ALA A 210 -25.74 37.07 -18.46
C ALA A 210 -26.35 36.28 -17.28
N LEU A 211 -27.58 35.77 -17.42
CA LEU A 211 -28.26 34.97 -16.41
C LEU A 211 -27.89 33.46 -16.50
N LEU A 212 -27.72 32.95 -17.71
CA LEU A 212 -27.42 31.51 -17.92
C LEU A 212 -26.05 31.11 -17.35
N MET A 213 -25.07 31.99 -17.42
CA MET A 213 -23.70 31.70 -16.97
C MET A 213 -23.61 31.48 -15.45
N PRO A 214 -24.10 32.37 -14.56
CA PRO A 214 -24.17 32.12 -13.14
C PRO A 214 -25.09 30.95 -12.78
N LEU A 215 -26.20 30.78 -13.46
CA LEU A 215 -27.17 29.72 -13.20
C LEU A 215 -26.51 28.32 -13.41
N SER A 216 -25.75 28.15 -14.50
CA SER A 216 -25.03 26.89 -14.77
C SER A 216 -24.03 26.57 -13.67
N SER A 217 -23.27 27.57 -13.22
CA SER A 217 -22.28 27.41 -12.16
C SER A 217 -22.94 27.04 -10.82
N VAL A 218 -24.02 27.74 -10.45
CA VAL A 218 -24.76 27.44 -9.21
C VAL A 218 -25.39 26.05 -9.26
N THR A 219 -25.89 25.64 -10.41
CA THR A 219 -26.49 24.30 -10.58
C THR A 219 -25.42 23.20 -10.43
N VAL A 220 -24.23 23.37 -11.04
CA VAL A 220 -23.12 22.39 -10.94
C VAL A 220 -22.62 22.31 -9.49
N VAL A 221 -22.41 23.46 -8.83
CA VAL A 221 -21.99 23.48 -7.43
C VAL A 221 -23.05 22.88 -6.52
N GLY A 222 -24.32 23.24 -6.70
CA GLY A 222 -25.44 22.67 -5.95
C GLY A 222 -25.54 21.15 -6.10
N PHE A 223 -25.35 20.64 -7.33
CA PHE A 223 -25.29 19.19 -7.59
C PHE A 223 -24.16 18.51 -6.83
N VAL A 224 -22.93 19.06 -6.87
CA VAL A 224 -21.77 18.46 -6.19
C VAL A 224 -21.92 18.46 -4.68
N VAL A 225 -22.52 19.50 -4.10
CA VAL A 225 -22.74 19.62 -2.64
C VAL A 225 -23.83 18.66 -2.13
N LEU A 226 -24.82 18.33 -2.95
CA LEU A 226 -25.93 17.45 -2.58
C LEU A 226 -25.64 15.96 -2.77
N MET A 227 -24.53 15.61 -3.48
CA MET A 227 -24.12 14.22 -3.75
C MET A 227 -23.02 13.74 -2.81
#